data_66b23d968dc1eda01a49d3ee1231566f
#
_entry.id   66b23d968dc1eda01a49d3ee1231566f
#
_cell.length_a   1.000
_cell.length_b   1.000
_cell.length_c   1.000
_cell.angle_alpha   90.00
_cell.angle_beta   90.00
_cell.angle_gamma   90.00
#
_symmetry.space_group_name_H-M   'P 1'
#
loop_
_entity.id
_entity.type
_entity.pdbx_description
1 polymer ?
#
loop_
_entity_poly.entity_id
_entity_poly.type
_entity_poly.pdbx_seq_one_letter_code
_entity_poly.pdbx_strand_id
1 'polypeptide(L)'
;MGERSEVEAGRPHRGERNRQRERVLELVRQHDEPVDAAELADRLGLHATTVRFHLDALCGEGLVERTRIARAGVGRPRTGYRAVRERLDYRILAEILAFELGDTAEKRRSRAEAAGWRWAERIADGVPQEEDAVEQRVPDDAEPRKTLGARSAMIKAVFDRMGFGPELVSAEESAPGNQSTIRLHSCPVRDLARDHPEVACALHRGLLRGLVANSAARGSSAGSGRRMDAELQPFVEPELCLARVVARD
;
A
#
# COMPACT_ATOMS: atom_id res chain seq x y z
N MET A 1 11.36 -20.73 50.61
CA MET A 1 10.81 -21.03 49.29
C MET A 1 10.24 -19.72 48.75
N GLY A 2 11.01 -19.03 47.92
CA GLY A 2 10.64 -17.75 47.35
C GLY A 2 10.46 -17.93 45.84
N GLU A 3 9.22 -17.87 45.37
CA GLU A 3 8.90 -17.87 43.95
C GLU A 3 9.36 -16.54 43.35
N ARG A 4 10.31 -16.62 42.42
CA ARG A 4 10.67 -15.49 41.54
C ARG A 4 9.68 -15.50 40.39
N SER A 5 8.74 -14.56 40.40
CA SER A 5 7.92 -14.25 39.23
C SER A 5 8.83 -13.62 38.14
N GLU A 6 9.16 -14.40 37.14
CA GLU A 6 9.75 -13.88 35.90
C GLU A 6 8.67 -13.14 35.13
N VAL A 7 8.77 -11.81 35.10
CA VAL A 7 7.95 -10.96 34.24
C VAL A 7 8.47 -11.15 32.81
N GLU A 8 7.77 -11.96 32.03
CA GLU A 8 8.01 -12.14 30.62
C GLU A 8 7.67 -10.84 29.87
N ALA A 9 8.72 -10.08 29.55
CA ALA A 9 8.60 -8.87 28.75
C ALA A 9 8.18 -9.26 27.32
N GLY A 10 6.87 -9.27 27.05
CA GLY A 10 6.28 -9.58 25.77
C GLY A 10 6.82 -8.64 24.68
N ARG A 11 7.16 -9.20 23.51
CA ARG A 11 7.56 -8.43 22.33
C ARG A 11 6.45 -7.46 21.96
N PRO A 12 6.74 -6.15 21.79
CA PRO A 12 5.71 -5.16 21.50
C PRO A 12 4.99 -5.49 20.18
N HIS A 13 3.66 -5.41 20.20
CA HIS A 13 2.81 -5.64 19.03
C HIS A 13 3.17 -4.66 17.88
N ARG A 14 2.99 -5.09 16.62
CA ARG A 14 3.32 -4.32 15.41
C ARG A 14 2.75 -2.89 15.43
N GLY A 15 1.54 -2.70 15.96
CA GLY A 15 0.90 -1.39 16.11
C GLY A 15 1.58 -0.48 17.14
N GLU A 16 2.17 -1.05 18.19
CA GLU A 16 2.90 -0.29 19.20
C GLU A 16 4.26 0.19 18.68
N ARG A 17 4.95 -0.65 17.91
CA ARG A 17 6.20 -0.27 17.22
C ARG A 17 5.99 0.86 16.22
N ASN A 18 4.89 0.88 15.49
CA ASN A 18 4.55 1.97 14.57
C ASN A 18 4.32 3.28 15.33
N ARG A 19 3.54 3.26 16.40
CA ARG A 19 3.30 4.45 17.25
C ARG A 19 4.58 4.99 17.86
N GLN A 20 5.48 4.10 18.31
CA GLN A 20 6.79 4.53 18.84
C GLN A 20 7.66 5.17 17.75
N ARG A 21 7.67 4.61 16.53
CA ARG A 21 8.40 5.17 15.39
C ARG A 21 7.87 6.56 15.01
N GLU A 22 6.55 6.74 14.97
CA GLU A 22 5.92 8.04 14.72
C GLU A 22 6.30 9.09 15.79
N ARG A 23 6.31 8.70 17.06
CA ARG A 23 6.76 9.58 18.15
C ARG A 23 8.24 9.97 18.03
N VAL A 24 9.10 9.03 17.62
CA VAL A 24 10.52 9.32 17.34
C VAL A 24 10.64 10.34 16.21
N LEU A 25 9.93 10.14 15.08
CA LEU A 25 9.94 11.05 13.95
C LEU A 25 9.46 12.44 14.32
N GLU A 26 8.35 12.52 15.04
CA GLU A 26 7.79 13.81 15.48
C GLU A 26 8.76 14.57 16.38
N LEU A 27 9.43 13.87 17.30
CA LEU A 27 10.41 14.50 18.16
C LEU A 27 11.64 14.99 17.38
N VAL A 28 12.12 14.23 16.36
CA VAL A 28 13.21 14.69 15.48
C VAL A 28 12.80 15.93 14.68
N ARG A 29 11.54 16.02 14.23
CA ARG A 29 11.01 17.19 13.49
C ARG A 29 10.96 18.47 14.34
N GLN A 30 10.77 18.34 15.64
CA GLN A 30 10.74 19.47 16.58
C GLN A 30 12.12 20.10 16.81
N HIS A 31 13.20 19.44 16.38
CA HIS A 31 14.56 19.96 16.50
C HIS A 31 15.01 20.62 15.21
N ASP A 32 15.54 21.83 15.33
CA ASP A 32 16.16 22.53 14.20
C ASP A 32 17.56 22.00 13.92
N GLU A 33 18.28 21.63 14.97
CA GLU A 33 19.62 21.07 14.92
C GLU A 33 19.60 19.54 14.98
N PRO A 34 20.63 18.85 14.46
CA PRO A 34 20.74 17.41 14.56
C PRO A 34 20.78 16.95 16.01
N VAL A 35 19.92 15.99 16.36
CA VAL A 35 19.77 15.44 17.71
C VAL A 35 20.34 14.02 17.77
N ASP A 36 20.96 13.62 18.88
CA ASP A 36 21.48 12.27 19.05
C ASP A 36 20.42 11.30 19.62
N ALA A 37 20.66 10.00 19.41
CA ALA A 37 19.72 8.96 19.84
C ALA A 37 19.58 8.87 21.38
N ALA A 38 20.56 9.31 22.16
CA ALA A 38 20.48 9.29 23.62
C ALA A 38 19.55 10.39 24.12
N GLU A 39 19.66 11.59 23.56
CA GLU A 39 18.77 12.71 23.87
C GLU A 39 17.30 12.39 23.55
N LEU A 40 17.06 11.78 22.38
CA LEU A 40 15.71 11.32 22.02
C LEU A 40 15.19 10.24 22.96
N ALA A 41 16.07 9.32 23.39
CA ALA A 41 15.72 8.25 24.30
C ALA A 41 15.29 8.78 25.67
N ASP A 42 16.02 9.74 26.20
CA ASP A 42 15.72 10.39 27.48
C ASP A 42 14.35 11.09 27.43
N ARG A 43 14.06 11.81 26.36
CA ARG A 43 12.77 12.53 26.19
C ARG A 43 11.58 11.58 25.99
N LEU A 44 11.80 10.42 25.36
CA LEU A 44 10.74 9.45 25.07
C LEU A 44 10.55 8.42 26.19
N GLY A 45 11.46 8.36 27.17
CA GLY A 45 11.48 7.32 28.18
C GLY A 45 11.78 5.92 27.58
N LEU A 46 12.59 5.86 26.52
CA LEU A 46 12.94 4.64 25.82
C LEU A 46 14.44 4.34 25.96
N HIS A 47 14.82 3.09 25.73
CA HIS A 47 16.24 2.75 25.66
C HIS A 47 16.85 3.26 24.33
N ALA A 48 18.08 3.77 24.36
CA ALA A 48 18.76 4.33 23.18
C ALA A 48 18.89 3.34 22.01
N THR A 49 18.97 2.05 22.30
CA THR A 49 18.98 1.00 21.27
C THR A 49 17.64 0.91 20.52
N THR A 50 16.52 1.04 21.26
CA THR A 50 15.16 1.07 20.67
C THR A 50 14.99 2.29 19.77
N VAL A 51 15.44 3.45 20.23
CA VAL A 51 15.39 4.68 19.44
C VAL A 51 16.25 4.57 18.18
N ARG A 52 17.48 4.01 18.27
CA ARG A 52 18.32 3.76 17.09
C ARG A 52 17.64 2.84 16.08
N PHE A 53 16.99 1.78 16.53
CA PHE A 53 16.24 0.87 15.65
C PHE A 53 15.15 1.63 14.86
N HIS A 54 14.41 2.52 15.52
CA HIS A 54 13.40 3.35 14.84
C HIS A 54 14.03 4.38 13.92
N LEU A 55 15.13 5.02 14.32
CA LEU A 55 15.88 5.98 13.51
C LEU A 55 16.47 5.31 12.25
N ASP A 56 16.97 4.08 12.37
CA ASP A 56 17.49 3.32 11.23
C ASP A 56 16.39 3.01 10.20
N ALA A 57 15.20 2.64 10.68
CA ALA A 57 14.04 2.45 9.81
C ALA A 57 13.62 3.76 9.12
N LEU A 58 13.55 4.87 9.88
CA LEU A 58 13.22 6.19 9.35
C LEU A 58 14.26 6.71 8.34
N CYS A 59 15.53 6.37 8.53
CA CYS A 59 16.59 6.66 7.55
C CYS A 59 16.42 5.84 6.27
N GLY A 60 16.04 4.56 6.40
CA GLY A 60 15.71 3.70 5.25
C GLY A 60 14.51 4.21 4.46
N GLU A 61 13.54 4.80 5.14
CA GLU A 61 12.37 5.45 4.55
C GLU A 61 12.68 6.86 4.00
N GLY A 62 13.90 7.39 4.26
CA GLY A 62 14.34 8.73 3.85
C GLY A 62 13.58 9.86 4.55
N LEU A 63 13.00 9.63 5.71
CA LEU A 63 12.32 10.61 6.54
C LEU A 63 13.28 11.32 7.50
N VAL A 64 14.39 10.67 7.81
CA VAL A 64 15.47 11.16 8.66
C VAL A 64 16.80 10.92 7.96
N GLU A 65 17.72 11.85 8.07
CA GLU A 65 19.10 11.69 7.59
C GLU A 65 20.08 11.63 8.76
N ARG A 66 21.15 10.83 8.57
CA ARG A 66 22.25 10.78 9.51
C ARG A 66 23.25 11.90 9.19
N THR A 67 23.70 12.59 10.22
CA THR A 67 24.74 13.61 10.12
C THR A 67 25.75 13.45 11.25
N ARG A 68 26.84 14.22 11.19
CA ARG A 68 27.82 14.24 12.26
C ARG A 68 27.57 15.46 13.15
N ILE A 69 27.43 15.22 14.46
CA ILE A 69 27.42 16.30 15.44
C ILE A 69 28.87 16.62 15.82
N ALA A 70 29.30 17.84 15.54
CA ALA A 70 30.60 18.33 15.98
C ALA A 70 30.64 18.38 17.52
N ARG A 71 31.70 17.88 18.10
CA ARG A 71 31.93 17.95 19.56
C ARG A 71 33.03 18.97 19.83
N ALA A 72 32.80 19.85 20.79
CA ALA A 72 33.86 20.68 21.34
C ALA A 72 34.78 19.79 22.18
N GLY A 73 35.95 19.35 21.64
CA GLY A 73 36.95 18.56 22.34
C GLY A 73 37.38 17.28 21.60
N VAL A 74 38.37 16.59 22.15
CA VAL A 74 38.96 15.35 21.61
C VAL A 74 37.97 14.19 21.86
N GLY A 75 37.53 13.51 20.78
CA GLY A 75 36.69 12.33 20.88
C GLY A 75 36.05 11.97 19.52
N ARG A 76 35.50 10.73 19.44
CA ARG A 76 34.82 10.26 18.22
C ARG A 76 33.55 11.10 17.99
N PRO A 77 33.32 11.63 16.78
CA PRO A 77 32.10 12.36 16.43
C PRO A 77 30.86 11.53 16.75
N ARG A 78 29.83 12.16 17.30
CA ARG A 78 28.52 11.52 17.53
C ARG A 78 27.70 11.51 16.25
N THR A 79 26.93 10.47 16.07
CA THR A 79 25.92 10.42 15.03
C THR A 79 24.72 11.22 15.47
N GLY A 80 24.40 12.26 14.71
CA GLY A 80 23.17 13.02 14.83
C GLY A 80 22.15 12.58 13.81
N TYR A 81 20.92 12.92 14.08
CA TYR A 81 19.77 12.64 13.22
C TYR A 81 18.99 13.93 13.01
N ARG A 82 18.62 14.21 11.77
CA ARG A 82 17.84 15.39 11.39
C ARG A 82 16.70 14.95 10.49
N ALA A 83 15.51 15.52 10.69
CA ALA A 83 14.39 15.28 9.81
C ALA A 83 14.68 15.86 8.41
N VAL A 84 14.35 15.13 7.38
CA VAL A 84 14.40 15.62 6.00
C VAL A 84 13.22 16.58 5.82
N ARG A 85 13.49 17.88 5.83
CA ARG A 85 12.49 18.96 5.78
C ARG A 85 11.90 19.23 4.40
N GLU A 86 12.58 18.80 3.34
CA GLU A 86 12.20 19.09 1.95
C GLU A 86 11.56 17.89 1.25
N ARG A 87 10.65 17.20 1.92
CA ARG A 87 9.65 16.45 1.15
C ARG A 87 8.44 17.35 1.02
N LEU A 88 8.14 17.74 -0.20
CA LEU A 88 6.80 18.19 -0.54
C LEU A 88 5.84 17.20 0.14
N ASP A 89 5.00 17.71 1.01
CA ASP A 89 4.00 16.83 1.65
C ASP A 89 3.01 16.43 0.55
N TYR A 90 3.31 15.30 -0.08
CA TYR A 90 2.47 14.75 -1.14
C TYR A 90 1.03 14.55 -0.68
N ARG A 91 0.79 14.46 0.63
CA ARG A 91 -0.56 14.40 1.18
C ARG A 91 -1.29 15.71 0.97
N ILE A 92 -0.68 16.85 1.33
CA ILE A 92 -1.27 18.19 1.11
C ILE A 92 -1.50 18.42 -0.39
N LEU A 93 -0.51 18.09 -1.23
CA LEU A 93 -0.68 18.19 -2.68
C LEU A 93 -1.83 17.31 -3.17
N ALA A 94 -1.92 16.07 -2.69
CA ALA A 94 -2.99 15.14 -3.07
C ALA A 94 -4.36 15.65 -2.61
N GLU A 95 -4.46 16.24 -1.42
CA GLU A 95 -5.69 16.86 -0.91
C GLU A 95 -6.12 18.04 -1.79
N ILE A 96 -5.19 18.96 -2.11
CA ILE A 96 -5.48 20.10 -3.00
C ILE A 96 -5.99 19.60 -4.36
N LEU A 97 -5.29 18.63 -4.97
CA LEU A 97 -5.69 18.04 -6.25
C LEU A 97 -7.02 17.29 -6.16
N ALA A 98 -7.33 16.68 -5.01
CA ALA A 98 -8.60 16.00 -4.79
C ALA A 98 -9.79 17.00 -4.81
N PHE A 99 -9.63 18.17 -4.22
CA PHE A 99 -10.65 19.23 -4.27
C PHE A 99 -10.86 19.76 -5.68
N GLU A 100 -9.80 19.90 -6.48
CA GLU A 100 -9.87 20.36 -7.87
C GLU A 100 -10.60 19.37 -8.81
N LEU A 101 -10.81 18.13 -8.37
CA LEU A 101 -11.60 17.17 -9.14
C LEU A 101 -13.10 17.54 -9.24
N GLY A 102 -13.61 18.44 -8.40
CA GLY A 102 -14.99 18.95 -8.55
C GLY A 102 -15.61 19.47 -7.26
N ASP A 103 -16.64 20.28 -7.42
CA ASP A 103 -17.34 20.99 -6.35
C ASP A 103 -18.15 20.07 -5.43
N THR A 104 -18.53 18.88 -5.93
CA THR A 104 -19.33 17.91 -5.18
C THR A 104 -18.60 16.57 -5.07
N ALA A 105 -18.89 15.83 -3.98
CA ALA A 105 -18.33 14.49 -3.77
C ALA A 105 -18.64 13.55 -4.96
N GLU A 106 -19.79 13.69 -5.60
CA GLU A 106 -20.18 12.89 -6.75
C GLU A 106 -19.35 13.20 -8.00
N LYS A 107 -19.13 14.49 -8.29
CA LYS A 107 -18.22 14.90 -9.38
C LYS A 107 -16.80 14.44 -9.14
N ARG A 108 -16.31 14.60 -7.91
CA ARG A 108 -14.98 14.12 -7.53
C ARG A 108 -14.83 12.61 -7.72
N ARG A 109 -15.82 11.83 -7.25
CA ARG A 109 -15.88 10.38 -7.42
C ARG A 109 -15.84 9.97 -8.89
N SER A 110 -16.69 10.53 -9.72
CA SER A 110 -16.77 10.22 -11.15
C SER A 110 -15.46 10.51 -11.88
N ARG A 111 -14.85 11.68 -11.61
CA ARG A 111 -13.58 12.07 -12.22
C ARG A 111 -12.40 11.24 -11.74
N ALA A 112 -12.38 10.89 -10.44
CA ALA A 112 -11.36 10.01 -9.87
C ALA A 112 -11.45 8.59 -10.46
N GLU A 113 -12.66 8.05 -10.61
CA GLU A 113 -12.88 6.73 -11.23
C GLU A 113 -12.42 6.74 -12.71
N ALA A 114 -12.78 7.78 -13.46
CA ALA A 114 -12.31 7.95 -14.84
C ALA A 114 -10.78 8.10 -14.93
N ALA A 115 -10.15 8.78 -13.96
CA ALA A 115 -8.70 8.89 -13.90
C ALA A 115 -8.02 7.54 -13.61
N GLY A 116 -8.60 6.74 -12.71
CA GLY A 116 -8.13 5.38 -12.43
C GLY A 116 -8.22 4.47 -13.65
N TRP A 117 -9.32 4.56 -14.41
CA TRP A 117 -9.47 3.84 -15.67
C TRP A 117 -8.37 4.19 -16.67
N ARG A 118 -8.13 5.47 -16.93
CA ARG A 118 -7.05 5.92 -17.83
C ARG A 118 -5.66 5.52 -17.34
N TRP A 119 -5.49 5.40 -16.04
CA TRP A 119 -4.24 4.91 -15.47
C TRP A 119 -4.04 3.42 -15.74
N ALA A 120 -5.10 2.61 -15.67
CA ALA A 120 -5.06 1.20 -16.07
C ALA A 120 -4.62 1.01 -17.53
N GLU A 121 -5.06 1.86 -18.45
CA GLU A 121 -4.64 1.83 -19.85
C GLU A 121 -3.11 2.00 -19.98
N ARG A 122 -2.54 2.99 -19.30
CA ARG A 122 -1.08 3.23 -19.31
C ARG A 122 -0.26 2.11 -18.68
N ILE A 123 -0.77 1.51 -17.58
CA ILE A 123 -0.09 0.39 -16.94
C ILE A 123 -0.11 -0.83 -17.85
N ALA A 124 -1.24 -1.07 -18.50
CA ALA A 124 -1.38 -2.19 -19.42
C ALA A 124 -0.39 -2.11 -20.60
N ASP A 125 -0.07 -0.90 -21.07
CA ASP A 125 0.91 -0.69 -22.15
C ASP A 125 2.36 -0.95 -21.71
N GLY A 126 2.65 -0.90 -20.42
CA GLY A 126 3.99 -1.08 -19.86
C GLY A 126 4.28 -2.45 -19.22
N VAL A 127 3.34 -3.38 -19.21
CA VAL A 127 3.54 -4.73 -18.66
C VAL A 127 4.11 -5.63 -19.76
N PRO A 128 5.34 -6.19 -19.60
CA PRO A 128 5.85 -7.21 -20.51
C PRO A 128 4.88 -8.39 -20.51
N GLN A 129 4.50 -8.84 -21.69
CA GLN A 129 3.75 -10.09 -21.86
C GLN A 129 4.75 -11.23 -21.62
N GLU A 130 4.53 -12.07 -20.63
CA GLU A 130 5.17 -13.39 -20.59
C GLU A 130 4.53 -14.24 -21.70
N GLU A 131 5.05 -14.11 -22.89
CA GLU A 131 4.79 -15.01 -24.02
C GLU A 131 5.62 -16.28 -23.81
N ASP A 132 5.22 -17.15 -22.89
CA ASP A 132 5.70 -18.56 -22.87
C ASP A 132 4.91 -19.35 -21.80
N ALA A 133 3.60 -19.46 -21.99
CA ALA A 133 2.83 -20.55 -21.38
C ALA A 133 2.48 -21.56 -22.47
N VAL A 134 3.26 -22.64 -22.47
CA VAL A 134 3.06 -23.83 -23.28
C VAL A 134 1.58 -24.14 -23.48
N GLU A 135 1.18 -24.17 -24.74
CA GLU A 135 -0.16 -24.49 -25.25
C GLU A 135 -0.51 -25.97 -24.96
N GLN A 136 -0.93 -26.23 -23.71
CA GLN A 136 -1.55 -27.51 -23.37
C GLN A 136 -3.05 -27.42 -23.66
N ARG A 137 -3.53 -28.19 -24.62
CA ARG A 137 -4.96 -28.38 -24.89
C ARG A 137 -5.68 -28.83 -23.60
N VAL A 138 -6.54 -27.96 -23.07
CA VAL A 138 -7.32 -28.17 -21.85
C VAL A 138 -8.80 -28.27 -22.23
N PRO A 139 -9.60 -29.09 -21.53
CA PRO A 139 -11.03 -29.19 -21.75
C PRO A 139 -11.74 -27.83 -21.68
N ASP A 140 -12.78 -27.64 -22.50
CA ASP A 140 -13.52 -26.39 -22.74
C ASP A 140 -14.08 -25.73 -21.46
N ASP A 141 -14.39 -26.50 -20.44
CA ASP A 141 -14.94 -26.04 -19.15
C ASP A 141 -13.88 -25.47 -18.18
N ALA A 142 -12.58 -25.69 -18.43
CA ALA A 142 -11.49 -25.16 -17.59
C ALA A 142 -10.97 -23.79 -18.08
N GLU A 143 -11.27 -23.39 -19.31
CA GLU A 143 -10.87 -22.11 -19.92
C GLU A 143 -11.32 -20.88 -19.13
N PRO A 144 -12.61 -20.74 -18.70
CA PRO A 144 -13.07 -19.57 -17.97
C PRO A 144 -12.38 -19.37 -16.61
N ARG A 145 -12.09 -20.47 -15.91
CA ARG A 145 -11.40 -20.43 -14.60
C ARG A 145 -9.92 -20.07 -14.75
N LYS A 146 -9.25 -20.55 -15.78
CA LYS A 146 -7.87 -20.19 -16.10
C LYS A 146 -7.75 -18.70 -16.43
N THR A 147 -8.67 -18.20 -17.27
CA THR A 147 -8.71 -16.77 -17.65
C THR A 147 -8.98 -15.88 -16.43
N LEU A 148 -9.89 -16.26 -15.53
CA LEU A 148 -10.17 -15.54 -14.28
C LEU A 148 -8.95 -15.56 -13.36
N GLY A 149 -8.30 -16.73 -13.18
CA GLY A 149 -7.11 -16.90 -12.37
C GLY A 149 -5.93 -16.06 -12.85
N ALA A 150 -5.62 -16.13 -14.15
CA ALA A 150 -4.55 -15.35 -14.76
C ALA A 150 -4.79 -13.84 -14.60
N ARG A 151 -6.03 -13.41 -14.78
CA ARG A 151 -6.42 -12.01 -14.62
C ARG A 151 -6.30 -11.52 -13.18
N SER A 152 -6.73 -12.33 -12.23
CA SER A 152 -6.59 -12.03 -10.81
C SER A 152 -5.13 -11.98 -10.38
N ALA A 153 -4.28 -12.86 -10.91
CA ALA A 153 -2.84 -12.83 -10.67
C ALA A 153 -2.19 -11.56 -11.23
N MET A 154 -2.56 -11.10 -12.41
CA MET A 154 -2.09 -9.85 -13.00
C MET A 154 -2.52 -8.64 -12.16
N ILE A 155 -3.79 -8.59 -11.75
CA ILE A 155 -4.30 -7.52 -10.88
C ILE A 155 -3.54 -7.52 -9.55
N LYS A 156 -3.36 -8.70 -8.94
CA LYS A 156 -2.55 -8.86 -7.72
C LYS A 156 -1.16 -8.26 -7.91
N ALA A 157 -0.46 -8.59 -8.99
CA ALA A 157 0.89 -8.10 -9.26
C ALA A 157 0.94 -6.56 -9.43
N VAL A 158 -0.08 -5.95 -10.05
CA VAL A 158 -0.19 -4.49 -10.16
C VAL A 158 -0.37 -3.86 -8.78
N PHE A 159 -1.31 -4.34 -7.98
CA PHE A 159 -1.57 -3.80 -6.65
C PHE A 159 -0.40 -4.05 -5.67
N ASP A 160 0.35 -5.15 -5.84
CA ASP A 160 1.54 -5.44 -5.05
C ASP A 160 2.64 -4.40 -5.29
N ARG A 161 2.95 -4.12 -6.56
CA ARG A 161 3.92 -3.05 -6.93
C ARG A 161 3.52 -1.67 -6.42
N MET A 162 2.23 -1.43 -6.23
CA MET A 162 1.69 -0.19 -5.68
C MET A 162 1.69 -0.16 -4.14
N GLY A 163 2.10 -1.25 -3.47
CA GLY A 163 2.21 -1.31 -2.01
C GLY A 163 0.91 -1.65 -1.27
N PHE A 164 -0.09 -2.25 -1.95
CA PHE A 164 -1.35 -2.62 -1.32
C PHE A 164 -1.31 -3.90 -0.49
N GLY A 165 -0.22 -4.69 -0.55
CA GLY A 165 -0.10 -5.98 0.13
C GLY A 165 -1.25 -6.94 -0.25
N PRO A 166 -1.43 -7.26 -1.55
CA PRO A 166 -2.56 -8.07 -2.00
C PRO A 166 -2.38 -9.55 -1.70
N GLU A 167 -3.45 -10.20 -1.25
CA GLU A 167 -3.55 -11.64 -1.03
C GLU A 167 -4.74 -12.20 -1.81
N LEU A 168 -4.50 -13.24 -2.61
CA LEU A 168 -5.58 -13.97 -3.28
C LEU A 168 -6.26 -14.91 -2.27
N VAL A 169 -7.57 -14.81 -2.15
CA VAL A 169 -8.36 -15.72 -1.35
C VAL A 169 -8.41 -17.08 -2.05
N SER A 170 -8.18 -18.16 -1.30
CA SER A 170 -8.20 -19.52 -1.84
C SER A 170 -9.56 -19.88 -2.43
N ALA A 171 -9.58 -20.82 -3.39
CA ALA A 171 -10.81 -21.28 -4.03
C ALA A 171 -11.79 -21.94 -3.05
N GLU A 172 -11.31 -22.47 -1.93
CA GLU A 172 -12.11 -23.08 -0.87
C GLU A 172 -12.86 -22.04 -0.03
N GLU A 173 -12.30 -20.83 0.11
CA GLU A 173 -12.90 -19.70 0.83
C GLU A 173 -13.71 -18.77 -0.07
N SER A 174 -13.59 -18.93 -1.39
CA SER A 174 -14.29 -18.10 -2.39
C SER A 174 -15.65 -18.69 -2.73
N ALA A 175 -16.61 -17.83 -3.07
CA ALA A 175 -17.90 -18.24 -3.63
C ALA A 175 -17.73 -19.01 -4.97
N PRO A 176 -18.72 -19.80 -5.39
CA PRO A 176 -18.56 -20.77 -6.47
C PRO A 176 -18.09 -20.19 -7.80
N GLY A 177 -17.04 -20.77 -8.31
CA GLY A 177 -16.59 -20.98 -9.70
C GLY A 177 -16.34 -19.80 -10.64
N ASN A 178 -17.03 -18.67 -10.52
CA ASN A 178 -16.96 -17.54 -11.46
C ASN A 178 -16.46 -16.20 -10.83
N GLN A 179 -15.98 -16.26 -9.60
CA GLN A 179 -15.51 -15.09 -8.84
C GLN A 179 -14.12 -15.34 -8.26
N SER A 180 -13.31 -14.29 -8.22
CA SER A 180 -12.03 -14.25 -7.51
C SER A 180 -12.00 -13.05 -6.58
N THR A 181 -11.51 -13.23 -5.36
CA THR A 181 -11.40 -12.20 -4.33
C THR A 181 -9.93 -11.96 -3.98
N ILE A 182 -9.54 -10.69 -3.91
CA ILE A 182 -8.22 -10.24 -3.52
C ILE A 182 -8.40 -9.39 -2.26
N ARG A 183 -7.75 -9.76 -1.17
CA ARG A 183 -7.62 -8.96 0.05
C ARG A 183 -6.50 -7.96 -0.12
N LEU A 184 -6.74 -6.69 0.19
CA LEU A 184 -5.76 -5.61 0.13
C LEU A 184 -5.50 -5.14 1.58
N HIS A 185 -4.36 -5.54 2.15
CA HIS A 185 -4.03 -5.34 3.57
C HIS A 185 -3.37 -3.99 3.87
N SER A 186 -3.05 -3.22 2.84
CA SER A 186 -2.43 -1.91 2.97
C SER A 186 -3.01 -0.94 1.95
N CYS A 187 -3.13 0.32 2.33
CA CYS A 187 -3.45 1.38 1.38
C CYS A 187 -2.33 2.43 1.42
N PRO A 188 -1.56 2.63 0.32
CA PRO A 188 -0.46 3.58 0.31
C PRO A 188 -0.90 5.04 0.52
N VAL A 189 -2.17 5.34 0.24
CA VAL A 189 -2.80 6.65 0.41
C VAL A 189 -3.92 6.61 1.45
N ARG A 190 -3.71 5.86 2.52
CA ARG A 190 -4.73 5.58 3.55
C ARG A 190 -5.34 6.83 4.16
N ASP A 191 -4.52 7.82 4.49
CA ASP A 191 -5.00 9.04 5.13
C ASP A 191 -5.93 9.79 4.16
N LEU A 192 -5.52 9.98 2.91
CA LEU A 192 -6.38 10.54 1.87
C LEU A 192 -7.64 9.70 1.66
N ALA A 193 -7.56 8.38 1.75
CA ALA A 193 -8.71 7.50 1.57
C ALA A 193 -9.70 7.54 2.75
N ARG A 194 -9.25 7.90 3.96
CA ARG A 194 -10.12 8.14 5.12
C ARG A 194 -10.81 9.49 5.03
N ASP A 195 -10.07 10.53 4.65
CA ASP A 195 -10.57 11.90 4.60
C ASP A 195 -11.40 12.15 3.32
N HIS A 196 -10.99 11.55 2.19
CA HIS A 196 -11.58 11.71 0.86
C HIS A 196 -11.80 10.36 0.14
N PRO A 197 -12.65 9.47 0.68
CA PRO A 197 -12.91 8.15 0.09
C PRO A 197 -13.52 8.26 -1.32
N GLU A 198 -14.27 9.33 -1.58
CA GLU A 198 -14.86 9.61 -2.91
C GLU A 198 -13.80 9.87 -3.98
N VAL A 199 -12.55 10.17 -3.60
CA VAL A 199 -11.42 10.35 -4.53
C VAL A 199 -10.53 9.12 -4.53
N ALA A 200 -9.91 8.79 -3.40
CA ALA A 200 -8.91 7.73 -3.36
C ALA A 200 -9.50 6.34 -3.66
N CYS A 201 -10.63 5.99 -3.04
CA CYS A 201 -11.26 4.69 -3.29
C CYS A 201 -11.90 4.61 -4.68
N ALA A 202 -12.41 5.72 -5.22
CA ALA A 202 -12.94 5.76 -6.57
C ALA A 202 -11.83 5.62 -7.63
N LEU A 203 -10.66 6.24 -7.40
CA LEU A 203 -9.47 6.07 -8.25
C LEU A 203 -9.07 4.58 -8.33
N HIS A 204 -8.99 3.90 -7.19
CA HIS A 204 -8.65 2.48 -7.13
C HIS A 204 -9.71 1.59 -7.78
N ARG A 205 -10.99 1.94 -7.64
CA ARG A 205 -12.10 1.25 -8.33
C ARG A 205 -11.97 1.40 -9.83
N GLY A 206 -11.70 2.60 -10.31
CA GLY A 206 -11.49 2.88 -11.74
C GLY A 206 -10.29 2.10 -12.29
N LEU A 207 -9.18 2.08 -11.55
CA LEU A 207 -8.00 1.29 -11.88
C LEU A 207 -8.34 -0.21 -11.99
N LEU A 208 -8.99 -0.77 -10.98
CA LEU A 208 -9.38 -2.18 -10.97
C LEU A 208 -10.26 -2.55 -12.17
N ARG A 209 -11.30 -1.75 -12.45
CA ARG A 209 -12.20 -1.95 -13.59
C ARG A 209 -11.47 -1.82 -14.92
N GLY A 210 -10.59 -0.83 -15.06
CA GLY A 210 -9.78 -0.64 -16.25
C GLY A 210 -8.83 -1.80 -16.52
N LEU A 211 -8.17 -2.35 -15.49
CA LEU A 211 -7.32 -3.53 -15.62
C LEU A 211 -8.10 -4.76 -16.07
N VAL A 212 -9.33 -4.94 -15.57
CA VAL A 212 -10.20 -6.03 -16.00
C VAL A 212 -10.63 -5.87 -17.46
N ALA A 213 -10.99 -4.67 -17.89
CA ALA A 213 -11.45 -4.39 -19.26
C ALA A 213 -10.32 -4.49 -20.29
N ASN A 214 -9.14 -3.89 -20.00
CA ASN A 214 -8.02 -3.85 -20.94
C ASN A 214 -7.42 -5.22 -21.19
N SER A 215 -7.41 -6.09 -20.21
CA SER A 215 -6.96 -7.47 -20.39
C SER A 215 -7.93 -8.31 -21.25
N ALA A 216 -9.22 -7.92 -21.34
CA ALA A 216 -10.18 -8.55 -22.23
C ALA A 216 -9.93 -8.16 -23.70
N ALA A 217 -9.58 -6.91 -23.95
CA ALA A 217 -9.34 -6.40 -25.31
C ALA A 217 -8.10 -7.03 -25.98
N ARG A 218 -7.09 -7.41 -25.19
CA ARG A 218 -5.83 -7.97 -25.70
C ARG A 218 -5.84 -9.49 -25.90
N GLY A 219 -6.77 -10.21 -25.24
CA GLY A 219 -6.90 -11.68 -25.35
C GLY A 219 -7.91 -12.17 -26.39
N SER A 220 -8.60 -11.28 -27.09
CA SER A 220 -9.64 -11.63 -28.06
C SER A 220 -9.11 -11.61 -29.48
N SER A 221 -8.57 -12.76 -29.95
CA SER A 221 -8.87 -13.16 -31.32
C SER A 221 -10.39 -13.40 -31.38
N ALA A 222 -11.10 -12.50 -32.06
CA ALA A 222 -12.52 -12.50 -32.42
C ALA A 222 -13.40 -13.65 -31.84
N GLY A 223 -14.23 -13.33 -30.80
CA GLY A 223 -15.53 -13.99 -30.74
C GLY A 223 -15.84 -14.94 -29.59
N SER A 224 -15.48 -14.72 -28.33
CA SER A 224 -16.15 -15.33 -27.16
C SER A 224 -15.57 -14.89 -25.80
N GLY A 225 -15.20 -13.65 -25.66
CA GLY A 225 -14.69 -13.15 -24.38
C GLY A 225 -15.85 -12.95 -23.38
N ARG A 226 -15.99 -13.84 -22.39
CA ARG A 226 -16.91 -13.65 -21.25
C ARG A 226 -16.67 -12.28 -20.62
N ARG A 227 -17.73 -11.49 -20.46
CA ARG A 227 -17.66 -10.17 -19.86
C ARG A 227 -17.24 -10.31 -18.41
N MET A 228 -16.17 -9.66 -18.01
CA MET A 228 -15.75 -9.61 -16.60
C MET A 228 -16.09 -8.24 -16.01
N ASP A 229 -16.49 -8.26 -14.76
CA ASP A 229 -16.76 -7.07 -13.97
C ASP A 229 -15.87 -7.08 -12.72
N ALA A 230 -15.66 -5.90 -12.13
CA ALA A 230 -14.86 -5.77 -10.93
C ALA A 230 -15.47 -4.79 -9.94
N GLU A 231 -15.41 -5.14 -8.68
CA GLU A 231 -15.91 -4.36 -7.56
C GLU A 231 -14.81 -4.18 -6.52
N LEU A 232 -14.71 -2.96 -5.98
CA LEU A 232 -13.86 -2.65 -4.83
C LEU A 232 -14.75 -2.29 -3.65
N GLN A 233 -14.61 -3.03 -2.56
CA GLN A 233 -15.22 -2.75 -1.26
C GLN A 233 -14.15 -2.16 -0.34
N PRO A 234 -14.14 -0.84 -0.11
CA PRO A 234 -13.16 -0.22 0.74
C PRO A 234 -13.48 -0.44 2.22
N PHE A 235 -12.45 -0.56 3.04
CA PHE A 235 -12.53 -0.58 4.49
C PHE A 235 -13.56 -1.58 5.07
N VAL A 236 -13.59 -2.82 4.54
CA VAL A 236 -14.39 -3.91 5.15
C VAL A 236 -13.93 -4.19 6.59
N GLU A 237 -12.67 -3.90 6.88
CA GLU A 237 -12.06 -3.75 8.20
C GLU A 237 -11.17 -2.50 8.19
N PRO A 238 -10.72 -1.98 9.33
CA PRO A 238 -9.97 -0.70 9.41
C PRO A 238 -8.76 -0.60 8.48
N GLU A 239 -8.17 -1.73 8.09
CA GLU A 239 -6.98 -1.81 7.23
C GLU A 239 -7.16 -2.74 6.02
N LEU A 240 -8.37 -3.25 5.79
CA LEU A 240 -8.66 -4.23 4.77
C LEU A 240 -9.67 -3.71 3.75
N CYS A 241 -9.30 -3.80 2.47
CA CYS A 241 -10.23 -3.63 1.36
C CYS A 241 -10.36 -4.96 0.60
N LEU A 242 -11.51 -5.19 -0.05
CA LEU A 242 -11.73 -6.36 -0.91
C LEU A 242 -11.90 -5.92 -2.36
N ALA A 243 -11.10 -6.49 -3.24
CA ALA A 243 -11.30 -6.40 -4.69
C ALA A 243 -11.87 -7.73 -5.17
N ARG A 244 -13.02 -7.67 -5.86
CA ARG A 244 -13.68 -8.84 -6.45
C ARG A 244 -13.67 -8.73 -7.97
N VAL A 245 -13.32 -9.82 -8.64
CA VAL A 245 -13.40 -9.98 -10.08
C VAL A 245 -14.41 -11.08 -10.37
N VAL A 246 -15.42 -10.78 -11.18
CA VAL A 246 -16.53 -11.68 -11.48
C VAL A 246 -16.64 -11.88 -12.98
N ALA A 247 -16.64 -13.13 -13.42
CA ALA A 247 -16.96 -13.48 -14.79
C ALA A 247 -18.49 -13.56 -14.93
N ARG A 248 -19.06 -12.75 -15.84
CA ARG A 248 -20.49 -12.77 -16.16
C ARG A 248 -20.75 -13.66 -17.37
N ASP A 249 -21.79 -14.46 -17.27
CA ASP A 249 -22.28 -15.28 -18.41
C ASP A 249 -22.86 -14.40 -19.51
#